data_d6b96fdede9369a5c760533fa007afe9
#
_entry.id   d6b96fdede9369a5c760533fa007afe9
#
_cell.length_a   1.000
_cell.length_b   1.000
_cell.length_c   1.000
_cell.angle_alpha   90.00
_cell.angle_beta   90.00
_cell.angle_gamma   90.00
#
_symmetry.space_group_name_H-M   'P 1'
#
loop_
_entity.id
_entity.type
_entity.pdbx_description
1 polymer ?
#
loop_
_entity_poly.entity_id
_entity_poly.type
_entity_poly.pdbx_seq_one_letter_code
_entity_poly.pdbx_strand_id
1 'polypeptide(L)'
;MNFVFLSPNFPKTYFNFTDRLKKNGFNTLGIGDEPYSNLSVECRNSLTEYYKVSSLENYDEVYRACAYFAFKYGRLDWLESNNEYWLIRDAHLRDDFNINTGLKTDRIDGIKYKSCMKKFYEIAKVPVARYHLVTDFKAGKAFI
;
A
#
# COMPACT_ATOMS: atom_id res chain seq x y z
N MET A 1 2.95 13.28 -13.25
CA MET A 1 3.39 12.40 -12.14
C MET A 1 2.70 11.04 -12.30
N ASN A 2 3.45 9.97 -12.04
CA ASN A 2 2.99 8.59 -12.18
C ASN A 2 2.69 8.00 -10.79
N PHE A 3 1.44 7.68 -10.55
CA PHE A 3 0.96 7.12 -9.29
C PHE A 3 0.52 5.66 -9.51
N VAL A 4 1.22 4.72 -8.90
CA VAL A 4 0.83 3.31 -8.90
C VAL A 4 -0.12 3.03 -7.73
N PHE A 5 -1.26 2.42 -8.02
CA PHE A 5 -2.25 2.06 -7.01
C PHE A 5 -2.49 0.54 -7.03
N LEU A 6 -2.15 -0.12 -5.92
CA LEU A 6 -2.38 -1.57 -5.76
C LEU A 6 -3.81 -1.83 -5.30
N SER A 7 -4.45 -2.82 -5.90
CA SER A 7 -5.84 -3.21 -5.58
C SER A 7 -6.86 -2.06 -5.69
N PRO A 8 -6.97 -1.36 -6.82
CA PRO A 8 -7.87 -0.21 -6.96
C PRO A 8 -9.36 -0.59 -6.89
N ASN A 9 -9.68 -1.87 -7.00
CA ASN A 9 -11.05 -2.42 -7.00
C ASN A 9 -11.53 -2.88 -5.62
N PHE A 10 -10.65 -2.97 -4.62
CA PHE A 10 -11.02 -3.44 -3.28
C PHE A 10 -10.36 -2.63 -2.17
N PRO A 11 -11.13 -2.10 -1.22
CA PRO A 11 -12.62 -1.99 -1.19
C PRO A 11 -13.22 -1.30 -2.41
N LYS A 12 -14.49 -1.63 -2.74
CA LYS A 12 -15.15 -1.12 -3.95
C LYS A 12 -15.20 0.41 -4.08
N THR A 13 -14.99 1.13 -2.98
CA THR A 13 -14.97 2.60 -2.93
C THR A 13 -13.59 3.20 -3.25
N TYR A 14 -12.54 2.38 -3.43
CA TYR A 14 -11.17 2.89 -3.62
C TYR A 14 -10.97 3.61 -4.96
N PHE A 15 -11.84 3.37 -5.94
CA PHE A 15 -11.85 4.18 -7.16
C PHE A 15 -11.97 5.69 -6.88
N ASN A 16 -12.51 6.10 -5.73
CA ASN A 16 -12.56 7.51 -5.36
C ASN A 16 -11.17 8.14 -5.21
N PHE A 17 -10.17 7.38 -4.72
CA PHE A 17 -8.79 7.86 -4.65
C PHE A 17 -8.20 8.04 -6.06
N THR A 18 -8.33 7.00 -6.89
CA THR A 18 -7.80 7.01 -8.25
C THR A 18 -8.51 8.05 -9.13
N ASP A 19 -9.82 8.25 -8.96
CA ASP A 19 -10.57 9.31 -9.64
C ASP A 19 -10.06 10.71 -9.29
N ARG A 20 -9.81 10.96 -7.99
CA ARG A 20 -9.27 12.26 -7.56
C ARG A 20 -7.85 12.49 -8.04
N LEU A 21 -7.00 11.48 -8.02
CA LEU A 21 -5.66 11.55 -8.59
C LEU A 21 -5.71 11.89 -10.08
N LYS A 22 -6.51 11.16 -10.86
CA LYS A 22 -6.66 11.40 -12.30
C LYS A 22 -7.18 12.79 -12.60
N LYS A 23 -8.20 13.26 -11.88
CA LYS A 23 -8.75 14.64 -12.01
C LYS A 23 -7.74 15.72 -11.68
N ASN A 24 -6.72 15.42 -10.87
CA ASN A 24 -5.61 16.31 -10.57
C ASN A 24 -4.40 16.13 -11.53
N GLY A 25 -4.59 15.44 -12.65
CA GLY A 25 -3.59 15.33 -13.71
C GLY A 25 -2.51 14.26 -13.48
N PHE A 26 -2.75 13.32 -12.57
CA PHE A 26 -1.85 12.17 -12.38
C PHE A 26 -2.14 11.07 -13.40
N ASN A 27 -1.08 10.39 -13.86
CA ASN A 27 -1.22 9.08 -14.46
C ASN A 27 -1.50 8.07 -13.34
N THR A 28 -2.73 7.61 -13.24
CA THR A 28 -3.19 6.63 -12.25
C THR A 28 -3.05 5.23 -12.83
N LEU A 29 -2.07 4.47 -12.35
CA LEU A 29 -1.64 3.19 -12.87
C LEU A 29 -2.06 2.09 -11.90
N GLY A 30 -3.13 1.37 -12.21
CA GLY A 30 -3.68 0.33 -11.33
C GLY A 30 -3.01 -1.02 -11.53
N ILE A 31 -2.69 -1.72 -10.44
CA ILE A 31 -2.28 -3.13 -10.45
C ILE A 31 -3.27 -3.92 -9.60
N GLY A 32 -3.80 -5.00 -10.14
CA GLY A 32 -4.73 -5.88 -9.42
C GLY A 32 -4.83 -7.26 -10.03
N ASP A 33 -5.45 -8.17 -9.33
CA ASP A 33 -5.64 -9.57 -9.75
C ASP A 33 -7.04 -9.85 -10.30
N GLU A 34 -7.95 -8.88 -10.21
CA GLU A 34 -9.27 -8.97 -10.82
C GLU A 34 -9.20 -8.80 -12.35
N PRO A 35 -9.92 -9.59 -13.15
CA PRO A 35 -10.06 -9.33 -14.58
C PRO A 35 -10.61 -7.93 -14.86
N TYR A 36 -10.06 -7.25 -15.86
CA TYR A 36 -10.48 -5.88 -16.22
C TYR A 36 -11.98 -5.75 -16.49
N SER A 37 -12.59 -6.78 -17.07
CA SER A 37 -14.05 -6.84 -17.34
C SER A 37 -14.89 -6.78 -16.06
N ASN A 38 -14.36 -7.25 -14.94
CA ASN A 38 -15.07 -7.32 -13.66
C ASN A 38 -14.91 -6.03 -12.83
N LEU A 39 -13.98 -5.15 -13.22
CA LEU A 39 -13.86 -3.85 -12.57
C LEU A 39 -15.12 -3.03 -12.81
N SER A 40 -15.56 -2.27 -11.80
CA SER A 40 -16.67 -1.33 -11.98
C SER A 40 -16.34 -0.28 -13.04
N VAL A 41 -17.36 0.30 -13.65
CA VAL A 41 -17.19 1.36 -14.65
C VAL A 41 -16.42 2.53 -14.06
N GLU A 42 -16.73 2.89 -12.81
CA GLU A 42 -16.08 3.98 -12.08
C GLU A 42 -14.58 3.68 -11.87
N CYS A 43 -14.25 2.45 -11.46
CA CYS A 43 -12.85 2.03 -11.29
C CYS A 43 -12.09 2.10 -12.62
N ARG A 44 -12.64 1.55 -13.69
CA ARG A 44 -12.02 1.61 -15.03
C ARG A 44 -11.78 3.05 -15.49
N ASN A 45 -12.77 3.92 -15.32
CA ASN A 45 -12.70 5.32 -15.73
C ASN A 45 -11.71 6.13 -14.89
N SER A 46 -11.47 5.73 -13.64
CA SER A 46 -10.55 6.40 -12.74
C SER A 46 -9.08 6.07 -12.98
N LEU A 47 -8.78 5.05 -13.78
CA LEU A 47 -7.42 4.63 -14.10
C LEU A 47 -6.97 5.15 -15.47
N THR A 48 -5.68 5.46 -15.60
CA THR A 48 -5.03 5.71 -16.88
C THR A 48 -4.73 4.38 -17.57
N GLU A 49 -4.27 3.40 -16.80
CA GLU A 49 -4.04 2.04 -17.26
C GLU A 49 -4.20 1.06 -16.10
N TYR A 50 -4.55 -0.19 -16.43
CA TYR A 50 -4.65 -1.28 -15.48
C TYR A 50 -3.81 -2.46 -15.93
N TYR A 51 -2.95 -2.94 -15.04
CA TYR A 51 -2.15 -4.15 -15.26
C TYR A 51 -2.70 -5.28 -14.38
N LYS A 52 -3.16 -6.36 -15.04
CA LYS A 52 -3.62 -7.56 -14.34
C LYS A 52 -2.46 -8.48 -14.02
N VAL A 53 -2.33 -8.87 -12.75
CA VAL A 53 -1.46 -9.95 -12.27
C VAL A 53 -2.28 -11.20 -11.97
N SER A 54 -1.66 -12.36 -11.81
CA SER A 54 -2.38 -13.58 -11.41
C SER A 54 -2.81 -13.51 -9.94
N SER A 55 -1.95 -12.94 -9.09
CA SER A 55 -2.18 -12.71 -7.68
C SER A 55 -1.35 -11.54 -7.18
N LEU A 56 -1.97 -10.64 -6.41
CA LEU A 56 -1.23 -9.59 -5.70
C LEU A 56 -0.30 -10.15 -4.62
N GLU A 57 -0.45 -11.40 -4.20
CA GLU A 57 0.49 -12.09 -3.31
C GLU A 57 1.82 -12.45 -4.01
N ASN A 58 1.83 -12.56 -5.33
CA ASN A 58 3.03 -12.84 -6.09
C ASN A 58 3.83 -11.54 -6.29
N TYR A 59 4.88 -11.37 -5.47
CA TYR A 59 5.72 -10.16 -5.51
C TYR A 59 6.36 -9.93 -6.88
N ASP A 60 6.88 -10.99 -7.50
CA ASP A 60 7.56 -10.89 -8.79
C ASP A 60 6.64 -10.38 -9.91
N GLU A 61 5.37 -10.79 -9.91
CA GLU A 61 4.40 -10.29 -10.89
C GLU A 61 4.08 -8.82 -10.66
N VAL A 62 3.89 -8.41 -9.40
CA VAL A 62 3.65 -6.99 -9.05
C VAL A 62 4.87 -6.14 -9.38
N TYR A 63 6.08 -6.62 -9.08
CA TYR A 63 7.33 -5.98 -9.46
C TYR A 63 7.42 -5.76 -10.97
N ARG A 64 7.14 -6.80 -11.77
CA ARG A 64 7.14 -6.70 -13.25
C ARG A 64 6.09 -5.72 -13.76
N ALA A 65 4.92 -5.66 -13.14
CA ALA A 65 3.88 -4.68 -13.48
C ALA A 65 4.38 -3.24 -13.20
N CYS A 66 5.05 -3.01 -12.08
CA CYS A 66 5.70 -1.73 -11.79
C CYS A 66 6.79 -1.40 -12.80
N ALA A 67 7.64 -2.39 -13.16
CA ALA A 67 8.69 -2.21 -14.17
C ALA A 67 8.12 -1.87 -15.54
N TYR A 68 7.02 -2.52 -15.95
CA TYR A 68 6.29 -2.19 -17.17
C TYR A 68 5.80 -0.74 -17.16
N PHE A 69 5.20 -0.29 -16.06
CA PHE A 69 4.76 1.10 -15.94
C PHE A 69 5.93 2.08 -15.95
N ALA A 70 7.02 1.76 -15.26
CA ALA A 70 8.23 2.58 -15.29
C ALA A 70 8.83 2.69 -16.69
N PHE A 71 8.84 1.61 -17.47
CA PHE A 71 9.28 1.62 -18.87
C PHE A 71 8.38 2.49 -19.76
N LYS A 72 7.05 2.37 -19.58
CA LYS A 72 6.07 3.03 -20.45
C LYS A 72 5.86 4.51 -20.14
N TYR A 73 5.81 4.85 -18.84
CA TYR A 73 5.43 6.18 -18.34
C TYR A 73 6.61 6.97 -17.74
N GLY A 74 7.78 6.33 -17.60
CA GLY A 74 8.91 6.90 -16.90
C GLY A 74 8.86 6.65 -15.39
N ARG A 75 9.64 7.41 -14.64
CA ARG A 75 9.79 7.25 -13.19
C ARG A 75 8.43 7.15 -12.48
N LEU A 76 8.33 6.19 -11.57
CA LEU A 76 7.21 6.09 -10.64
C LEU A 76 7.42 7.09 -9.49
N ASP A 77 6.48 8.01 -9.32
CA ASP A 77 6.61 9.08 -8.33
C ASP A 77 5.96 8.70 -6.99
N TRP A 78 4.92 7.83 -7.04
CA TRP A 78 4.17 7.41 -5.88
C TRP A 78 3.65 5.98 -6.05
N LEU A 79 3.55 5.25 -4.94
CA LEU A 79 2.94 3.91 -4.90
C LEU A 79 2.21 3.73 -3.57
N GLU A 80 0.95 3.35 -3.63
CA GLU A 80 0.07 3.11 -2.48
C GLU A 80 -0.97 2.01 -2.76
N SER A 81 -1.40 1.33 -1.70
CA SER A 81 -2.57 0.47 -1.70
C SER A 81 -3.72 1.04 -0.85
N ASN A 82 -3.42 1.96 0.06
CA ASN A 82 -4.32 2.44 1.12
C ASN A 82 -4.89 1.29 1.96
N ASN A 83 -4.17 0.18 2.07
CA ASN A 83 -4.63 -1.03 2.73
C ASN A 83 -3.55 -1.55 3.69
N GLU A 84 -3.91 -1.72 4.97
CA GLU A 84 -2.98 -2.20 6.00
C GLU A 84 -2.34 -3.55 5.63
N TYR A 85 -3.05 -4.40 4.90
CA TYR A 85 -2.56 -5.70 4.48
C TYR A 85 -1.32 -5.59 3.58
N TRP A 86 -1.31 -4.62 2.64
CA TRP A 86 -0.26 -4.45 1.65
C TRP A 86 0.88 -3.52 2.07
N LEU A 87 0.83 -2.87 3.25
CA LEU A 87 1.82 -1.85 3.67
C LEU A 87 3.28 -2.29 3.55
N ILE A 88 3.59 -3.53 3.91
CA ILE A 88 4.97 -4.06 3.82
C ILE A 88 5.37 -4.20 2.35
N ARG A 89 4.47 -4.69 1.51
CA ARG A 89 4.69 -4.80 0.06
C ARG A 89 4.88 -3.44 -0.60
N ASP A 90 4.04 -2.48 -0.25
CA ASP A 90 4.16 -1.10 -0.73
C ASP A 90 5.55 -0.55 -0.38
N ALA A 91 6.03 -0.79 0.84
CA ALA A 91 7.35 -0.34 1.28
C ALA A 91 8.50 -0.98 0.48
N HIS A 92 8.45 -2.31 0.24
CA HIS A 92 9.44 -3.00 -0.59
C HIS A 92 9.47 -2.46 -2.01
N LEU A 93 8.30 -2.27 -2.64
CA LEU A 93 8.22 -1.72 -4.00
C LEU A 93 8.75 -0.27 -4.05
N ARG A 94 8.53 0.53 -3.01
CA ARG A 94 9.12 1.88 -2.93
C ARG A 94 10.63 1.85 -2.86
N ASP A 95 11.21 0.87 -2.15
CA ASP A 95 12.66 0.69 -2.13
C ASP A 95 13.18 0.26 -3.50
N ASP A 96 12.61 -0.78 -4.09
CA ASP A 96 13.05 -1.35 -5.36
C ASP A 96 13.00 -0.36 -6.52
N PHE A 97 11.97 0.49 -6.56
CA PHE A 97 11.80 1.51 -7.60
C PHE A 97 12.31 2.90 -7.21
N ASN A 98 13.02 3.01 -6.08
CA ASN A 98 13.54 4.27 -5.55
C ASN A 98 12.47 5.38 -5.49
N ILE A 99 11.27 5.02 -5.02
CA ILE A 99 10.16 5.95 -4.79
C ILE A 99 10.40 6.63 -3.44
N ASN A 100 10.57 7.95 -3.44
CA ASN A 100 10.93 8.69 -2.22
C ASN A 100 9.72 9.25 -1.46
N THR A 101 8.53 8.97 -1.92
CA THR A 101 7.26 9.32 -1.27
C THR A 101 6.73 8.12 -0.49
N GLY A 102 6.17 8.36 0.68
CA GLY A 102 5.70 7.29 1.58
C GLY A 102 6.82 6.63 2.39
N LEU A 103 6.43 5.74 3.30
CA LEU A 103 7.38 5.03 4.17
C LEU A 103 7.97 3.83 3.45
N LYS A 104 9.26 3.63 3.67
CA LYS A 104 10.07 2.52 3.15
C LYS A 104 10.22 1.41 4.20
N THR A 105 10.94 0.34 3.84
CA THR A 105 11.08 -0.85 4.70
C THR A 105 11.75 -0.56 6.03
N ASP A 106 12.63 0.42 6.10
CA ASP A 106 13.32 0.85 7.32
C ASP A 106 12.39 1.47 8.38
N ARG A 107 11.19 1.93 7.97
CA ARG A 107 10.28 2.69 8.85
C ARG A 107 8.84 2.16 8.87
N ILE A 108 8.48 1.26 7.97
CA ILE A 108 7.09 0.80 7.81
C ILE A 108 6.54 0.08 9.05
N ASP A 109 7.39 -0.60 9.80
CA ASP A 109 7.00 -1.32 11.01
C ASP A 109 6.36 -0.40 12.07
N GLY A 110 6.79 0.87 12.07
CA GLY A 110 6.24 1.89 12.98
C GLY A 110 4.77 2.21 12.76
N ILE A 111 4.22 1.92 11.58
CA ILE A 111 2.78 2.09 11.28
C ILE A 111 2.06 0.75 11.06
N LYS A 112 2.78 -0.31 10.70
CA LYS A 112 2.19 -1.63 10.48
C LYS A 112 1.86 -2.34 11.80
N TYR A 113 2.78 -2.32 12.75
CA TYR A 113 2.64 -3.04 14.01
C TYR A 113 2.28 -2.11 15.17
N LYS A 114 1.13 -2.34 15.79
CA LYS A 114 0.63 -1.51 16.91
C LYS A 114 1.60 -1.44 18.09
N SER A 115 2.34 -2.52 18.37
CA SER A 115 3.38 -2.52 19.40
C SER A 115 4.56 -1.60 19.05
N CYS A 116 4.95 -1.54 17.77
CA CYS A 116 6.00 -0.61 17.32
C CYS A 116 5.50 0.84 17.30
N MET A 117 4.27 1.05 16.83
CA MET A 117 3.62 2.38 16.84
C MET A 117 3.58 2.99 18.23
N LYS A 118 3.26 2.20 19.26
CA LYS A 118 3.19 2.68 20.65
C LYS A 118 4.53 3.16 21.19
N LYS A 119 5.65 2.57 20.76
CA LYS A 119 7.00 3.05 21.12
C LYS A 119 7.24 4.48 20.63
N PHE A 120 6.77 4.81 19.43
CA PHE A 120 6.87 6.19 18.91
C PHE A 120 5.98 7.16 19.72
N TYR A 121 4.80 6.75 20.12
CA TYR A 121 3.93 7.57 20.97
C TYR A 121 4.59 7.82 22.36
N GLU A 122 5.21 6.80 22.95
CA GLU A 122 5.95 6.95 24.23
C GLU A 122 7.11 7.94 24.08
N ILE A 123 7.90 7.84 23.02
CA ILE A 123 8.99 8.80 22.73
C ILE A 123 8.44 10.22 22.58
N ALA A 124 7.30 10.36 21.87
CA ALA A 124 6.63 11.65 21.67
C ALA A 124 5.85 12.14 22.89
N LYS A 125 5.86 11.39 24.01
CA LYS A 125 5.10 11.68 25.25
C LYS A 125 3.58 11.79 25.02
N VAL A 126 3.06 11.06 24.03
CA VAL A 126 1.63 10.94 23.77
C VAL A 126 1.06 9.83 24.63
N PRO A 127 0.04 10.07 25.46
CA PRO A 127 -0.56 9.05 26.31
C PRO A 127 -1.14 7.90 25.48
N VAL A 128 -0.80 6.67 25.89
CA VAL A 128 -1.32 5.45 25.27
C VAL A 128 -1.86 4.48 26.31
N ALA A 129 -2.83 3.68 25.93
CA ALA A 129 -3.29 2.58 26.79
C ALA A 129 -2.14 1.61 27.06
N ARG A 130 -2.10 1.05 28.28
CA ARG A 130 -1.16 -0.03 28.60
C ARG A 130 -1.29 -1.14 27.57
N TYR A 131 -0.18 -1.74 27.22
CA TYR A 131 -0.15 -2.87 26.29
C TYR A 131 0.93 -3.88 26.68
N HIS A 132 0.76 -5.09 26.26
CA HIS A 132 1.74 -6.15 26.42
C HIS A 132 1.78 -7.01 25.16
N LEU A 133 2.99 -7.25 24.63
CA LEU A 133 3.19 -8.21 23.56
C LEU A 133 3.26 -9.61 24.21
N VAL A 134 2.22 -10.40 24.02
CA VAL A 134 2.13 -11.73 24.63
C VAL A 134 3.09 -12.68 23.94
N THR A 135 4.10 -13.12 24.67
CA THR A 135 5.08 -14.12 24.21
C THR A 135 4.82 -15.49 24.82
N ASP A 136 4.17 -15.54 25.99
CA ASP A 136 3.74 -16.75 26.66
C ASP A 136 2.48 -16.51 27.51
N PHE A 137 1.80 -17.59 27.90
CA PHE A 137 0.55 -17.52 28.65
C PHE A 137 0.72 -16.89 30.04
N LYS A 138 1.84 -17.19 30.72
CA LYS A 138 2.11 -16.69 32.09
C LYS A 138 2.30 -15.17 32.08
N ALA A 139 3.08 -14.66 31.12
CA ALA A 139 3.30 -13.23 30.95
C ALA A 139 1.99 -12.51 30.58
N GLY A 140 1.21 -13.09 29.66
CA GLY A 140 -0.09 -12.53 29.30
C GLY A 140 -1.07 -12.46 30.47
N LYS A 141 -1.16 -13.53 31.27
CA LYS A 141 -2.01 -13.55 32.48
C LYS A 141 -1.57 -12.56 33.54
N ALA A 142 -0.25 -12.36 33.72
CA ALA A 142 0.28 -11.43 34.70
C ALA A 142 0.02 -9.95 34.32
N PHE A 143 -0.25 -9.67 33.05
CA PHE A 143 -0.55 -8.32 32.58
C PHE A 143 -1.98 -7.88 32.87
N ILE A 144 -2.94 -8.80 32.95
CA ILE A 144 -4.36 -8.54 33.22
C ILE A 144 -4.56 -8.25 34.69
#